data_039699d22c42c56d83d333f2d7ec64a0
#
_entry.id   039699d22c42c56d83d333f2d7ec64a0
#
_cell.length_a   1.000
_cell.length_b   1.000
_cell.length_c   1.000
_cell.angle_alpha   90.00
_cell.angle_beta   90.00
_cell.angle_gamma   90.00
#
_symmetry.space_group_name_H-M   'P 1'
#
loop_
_entity.id
_entity.type
_entity.pdbx_description
1 polymer ?
#
loop_
_entity_poly.entity_id
_entity_poly.type
_entity_poly.pdbx_seq_one_letter_code
_entity_poly.pdbx_strand_id
1 'polypeptide(L)'
;MKHIVARQRTVTVLPPDLEPSDTELEAIEQELPLILAERDLLDAQIMTLDRTPTEVDEQRLRRARRRVLAARAALENRAADLPSSGDAA
;
A
#
# COMPACT_ATOMS: atom_id res chain seq x y z
N MET A 1 25.71 -22.83 17.72
CA MET A 1 25.13 -22.38 17.56
C MET A 1 25.12 -21.09 17.57
N LYS A 2 25.55 -20.48 17.83
CA LYS A 2 25.51 -19.32 17.80
C LYS A 2 25.58 -18.70 16.64
N HIS A 3 25.95 -19.11 15.77
CA HIS A 3 26.05 -18.50 14.60
C HIS A 3 24.88 -18.16 14.03
N ILE A 4 23.94 -18.65 14.42
CA ILE A 4 22.77 -18.36 13.90
C ILE A 4 22.49 -17.04 14.01
N VAL A 5 22.78 -16.50 15.03
CA VAL A 5 22.44 -15.26 15.16
C VAL A 5 23.08 -14.45 14.25
N ALA A 6 24.16 -14.80 13.93
CA ALA A 6 24.77 -13.95 13.13
C ALA A 6 24.14 -13.66 11.97
N ARG A 7 23.47 -14.55 11.49
CA ARG A 7 22.99 -14.27 10.38
C ARG A 7 22.12 -13.33 10.34
N GLN A 8 21.48 -13.18 11.17
CA GLN A 8 20.52 -12.32 11.02
C GLN A 8 20.92 -11.07 10.90
N ARG A 9 21.70 -10.78 11.28
CA ARG A 9 21.97 -9.60 11.21
C ARG A 9 22.33 -9.06 10.15
N THR A 10 22.36 -9.58 9.48
CA THR A 10 22.69 -9.11 8.44
C THR A 10 21.96 -8.24 7.89
N VAL A 11 21.51 -7.46 8.47
CA VAL A 11 20.81 -6.64 7.98
C VAL A 11 21.50 -6.03 7.07
N THR A 12 21.08 -5.82 6.12
CA THR A 12 21.63 -5.30 5.15
C THR A 12 21.67 -3.93 5.06
N VAL A 13 22.65 -3.33 4.86
CA VAL A 13 22.72 -1.98 4.58
C VAL A 13 22.73 -1.85 3.13
N LEU A 14 21.79 -1.18 2.59
CA LEU A 14 21.75 -0.97 1.17
C LEU A 14 22.82 -0.02 0.73
N PRO A 15 23.45 -0.28 -0.38
CA PRO A 15 24.36 0.70 -0.94
C PRO A 15 23.64 2.00 -1.26
N PRO A 16 24.30 3.11 -1.18
CA PRO A 16 23.62 4.38 -1.41
C PRO A 16 22.93 4.49 -2.75
N ASP A 17 23.47 3.86 -3.78
CA ASP A 17 22.85 3.98 -5.07
C ASP A 17 21.62 3.08 -5.18
N LEU A 18 21.37 2.19 -4.22
CA LEU A 18 20.16 1.40 -4.19
C LEU A 18 19.13 1.95 -3.22
N GLU A 19 19.45 2.99 -2.51
CA GLU A 19 18.48 3.58 -1.62
C GLU A 19 17.51 4.43 -2.40
N PRO A 20 16.25 4.41 -2.07
CA PRO A 20 15.30 5.24 -2.77
C PRO A 20 15.61 6.71 -2.57
N SER A 21 15.40 7.49 -3.58
CA SER A 21 15.56 8.92 -3.49
C SER A 21 14.40 9.50 -2.70
N ASP A 22 14.49 10.75 -2.34
CA ASP A 22 13.40 11.43 -1.65
C ASP A 22 12.15 11.44 -2.50
N THR A 23 12.29 11.60 -3.79
CA THR A 23 11.15 11.60 -4.70
C THR A 23 10.50 10.22 -4.71
N GLU A 24 11.31 9.18 -4.72
CA GLU A 24 10.78 7.83 -4.71
C GLU A 24 10.10 7.52 -3.40
N LEU A 25 10.66 7.96 -2.28
CA LEU A 25 10.04 7.75 -0.98
C LEU A 25 8.71 8.49 -0.90
N GLU A 26 8.65 9.68 -1.44
CA GLU A 26 7.43 10.43 -1.44
C GLU A 26 6.36 9.72 -2.25
N ALA A 27 6.73 9.15 -3.39
CA ALA A 27 5.80 8.42 -4.21
C ALA A 27 5.27 7.19 -3.47
N ILE A 28 6.14 6.50 -2.77
CA ILE A 28 5.74 5.35 -1.98
C ILE A 28 4.76 5.77 -0.89
N GLU A 29 5.05 6.87 -0.23
CA GLU A 29 4.17 7.36 0.82
C GLU A 29 2.80 7.74 0.29
N GLN A 30 2.75 8.24 -0.92
CA GLN A 30 1.48 8.60 -1.52
C GLN A 30 0.67 7.36 -1.91
N GLU A 31 1.33 6.25 -2.19
CA GLU A 31 0.65 5.02 -2.55
C GLU A 31 0.22 4.20 -1.35
N LEU A 32 0.79 4.45 -0.19
CA LEU A 32 0.48 3.66 0.99
C LEU A 32 -1.00 3.57 1.33
N PRO A 33 -1.75 4.65 1.27
CA PRO A 33 -3.17 4.54 1.63
C PRO A 33 -3.91 3.55 0.73
N LEU A 34 -3.56 3.50 -0.55
CA LEU A 34 -4.20 2.55 -1.44
C LEU A 34 -3.77 1.13 -1.11
N ILE A 35 -2.50 0.91 -0.84
CA ILE A 35 -2.00 -0.40 -0.49
C ILE A 35 -2.66 -0.90 0.78
N LEU A 36 -2.80 -0.04 1.78
CA LEU A 36 -3.43 -0.44 3.02
C LEU A 36 -4.91 -0.72 2.83
N ALA A 37 -5.57 0.05 2.01
CA ALA A 37 -6.98 -0.17 1.73
C ALA A 37 -7.19 -1.49 0.99
N GLU A 38 -6.31 -1.80 0.06
CA GLU A 38 -6.40 -3.06 -0.68
C GLU A 38 -6.14 -4.24 0.24
N ARG A 39 -5.21 -4.09 1.19
CA ARG A 39 -4.94 -5.12 2.16
C ARG A 39 -6.17 -5.36 3.03
N ASP A 40 -6.83 -4.29 3.46
CA ASP A 40 -8.01 -4.41 4.30
C ASP A 40 -9.14 -5.09 3.55
N LEU A 41 -9.28 -4.82 2.27
CA LEU A 41 -10.29 -5.46 1.46
C LEU A 41 -10.00 -6.96 1.35
N LEU A 42 -8.75 -7.33 1.14
CA LEU A 42 -8.38 -8.73 1.08
C LEU A 42 -8.64 -9.43 2.40
N ASP A 43 -8.35 -8.78 3.51
CA ASP A 43 -8.62 -9.35 4.83
C ASP A 43 -10.11 -9.59 5.00
N ALA A 44 -10.93 -8.64 4.59
CA ALA A 44 -12.36 -8.79 4.71
C ALA A 44 -12.88 -9.94 3.84
N GLN A 45 -12.29 -10.11 2.67
CA GLN A 45 -12.68 -11.20 1.78
C GLN A 45 -12.26 -12.54 2.36
N ILE A 46 -11.06 -12.61 2.91
CA ILE A 46 -10.55 -13.84 3.49
C ILE A 46 -11.43 -14.30 4.65
N MET A 47 -11.90 -13.36 5.44
CA MET A 47 -12.70 -13.71 6.60
C MET A 47 -14.02 -14.37 6.24
N THR A 48 -14.47 -14.26 5.01
CA THR A 48 -15.74 -14.84 4.61
C THR A 48 -15.57 -16.04 3.69
N LEU A 49 -14.36 -16.52 3.48
CA LEU A 49 -14.14 -17.60 2.53
C LEU A 49 -14.75 -18.91 3.00
N ASP A 50 -14.74 -19.16 4.29
CA ASP A 50 -15.20 -20.42 4.83
C ASP A 50 -16.62 -20.43 5.25
N ARG A 51 -17.35 -19.39 5.08
CA ARG A 51 -18.71 -19.32 5.60
C ARG A 51 -19.53 -18.38 4.77
N THR A 52 -20.83 -18.47 4.94
CA THR A 52 -21.72 -17.56 4.27
C THR A 52 -21.60 -16.19 4.90
N PRO A 53 -21.40 -15.16 4.13
CA PRO A 53 -21.24 -13.83 4.70
C PRO A 53 -22.50 -13.38 5.44
N THR A 54 -22.30 -12.79 6.60
CA THR A 54 -23.40 -12.19 7.33
C THR A 54 -23.61 -10.78 6.82
N GLU A 55 -24.63 -10.13 7.30
CA GLU A 55 -24.89 -8.76 6.94
C GLU A 55 -23.74 -7.86 7.36
N VAL A 56 -23.16 -8.12 8.52
CA VAL A 56 -22.02 -7.35 8.98
C VAL A 56 -20.83 -7.56 8.05
N ASP A 57 -20.63 -8.77 7.60
CA ASP A 57 -19.54 -9.07 6.67
C ASP A 57 -19.73 -8.30 5.36
N GLU A 58 -20.96 -8.27 4.87
CA GLU A 58 -21.24 -7.57 3.63
C GLU A 58 -21.04 -6.08 3.77
N GLN A 59 -21.43 -5.51 4.90
CA GLN A 59 -21.19 -4.10 5.15
C GLN A 59 -19.69 -3.81 5.23
N ARG A 60 -18.94 -4.70 5.85
CA ARG A 60 -17.49 -4.53 5.96
C ARG A 60 -16.84 -4.58 4.58
N LEU A 61 -17.30 -5.50 3.74
CA LEU A 61 -16.78 -5.59 2.38
C LEU A 61 -17.10 -4.34 1.58
N ARG A 62 -18.32 -3.84 1.68
CA ARG A 62 -18.71 -2.64 0.95
C ARG A 62 -17.89 -1.45 1.42
N ARG A 63 -17.66 -1.36 2.71
CA ARG A 63 -16.87 -0.25 3.25
C ARG A 63 -15.43 -0.35 2.78
N ALA A 64 -14.88 -1.56 2.78
CA ALA A 64 -13.50 -1.75 2.34
C ALA A 64 -13.35 -1.42 0.86
N ARG A 65 -14.33 -1.80 0.03
CA ARG A 65 -14.29 -1.46 -1.39
C ARG A 65 -14.37 0.04 -1.61
N ARG A 66 -15.19 0.72 -0.83
CA ARG A 66 -15.29 2.17 -0.95
C ARG A 66 -13.97 2.83 -0.58
N ARG A 67 -13.28 2.30 0.43
CA ARG A 67 -11.98 2.86 0.81
C ARG A 67 -10.96 2.68 -0.30
N VAL A 68 -10.97 1.53 -0.95
CA VAL A 68 -10.07 1.31 -2.07
C VAL A 68 -10.36 2.29 -3.20
N LEU A 69 -11.63 2.47 -3.52
CA LEU A 69 -11.98 3.39 -4.59
C LEU A 69 -11.62 4.82 -4.23
N ALA A 70 -11.85 5.21 -2.99
CA ALA A 70 -11.52 6.55 -2.54
C ALA A 70 -10.00 6.77 -2.56
N ALA A 71 -9.24 5.78 -2.12
CA ALA A 71 -7.79 5.91 -2.09
C ALA A 71 -7.23 5.96 -3.50
N ARG A 72 -7.81 5.18 -4.41
CA ARG A 72 -7.38 5.20 -5.81
C ARG A 72 -7.69 6.55 -6.44
N ALA A 73 -8.88 7.08 -6.18
CA ALA A 73 -9.24 8.38 -6.71
C ALA A 73 -8.35 9.48 -6.16
N ALA A 74 -8.01 9.40 -4.88
CA ALA A 74 -7.13 10.40 -4.28
C ALA A 74 -5.74 10.34 -4.90
N LEU A 75 -5.25 9.14 -5.16
CA LEU A 75 -3.94 8.99 -5.77
C LEU A 75 -3.95 9.53 -7.19
N GLU A 76 -4.99 9.25 -7.94
CA GLU A 76 -5.12 9.75 -9.31
C GLU A 76 -5.24 11.27 -9.33
N ASN A 77 -6.00 11.82 -8.41
CA ASN A 77 -6.15 13.27 -8.33
C ASN A 77 -4.83 13.93 -7.97
N ARG A 78 -4.07 13.30 -7.11
CA ARG A 78 -2.80 13.85 -6.72
C ARG A 78 -1.85 13.81 -7.91
N ALA A 79 -1.87 12.73 -8.66
CA ALA A 79 -1.04 12.64 -9.86
C ALA A 79 -1.44 13.70 -10.89
N ALA A 80 -2.73 13.95 -11.01
CA ALA A 80 -3.21 14.95 -11.94
C ALA A 80 -2.83 16.35 -11.52
N ASP A 81 -2.70 16.59 -10.23
CA ASP A 81 -2.35 17.91 -9.74
C ASP A 81 -0.86 18.17 -9.79
N LEU A 82 -0.05 17.17 -10.00
CA LEU A 82 1.37 17.42 -10.05
C LEU A 82 1.73 18.19 -11.30
N PRO A 83 2.56 19.19 -11.20
CA PRO A 83 2.98 19.87 -12.38
C PRO A 83 3.86 18.92 -13.14
N SER A 84 3.56 18.76 -14.36
CA SER A 84 4.33 17.91 -15.16
C SER A 84 5.30 18.77 -15.89
N SER A 85 6.51 18.36 -15.95
CA SER A 85 7.48 19.16 -16.60
C SER A 85 7.12 19.36 -18.04
N GLY A 86 6.48 18.43 -18.62
CA GLY A 86 6.14 18.59 -19.98
C GLY A 86 5.05 19.55 -20.19
N ASP A 87 4.20 19.65 -19.23
CA ASP A 87 3.12 20.47 -19.41
C ASP A 87 3.38 21.80 -19.21
N ALA A 88 4.38 22.11 -18.58
CA ALA A 88 4.63 23.45 -18.34
C ALA A 88 4.73 24.21 -19.56
N ALA A 89 4.92 23.63 -20.56
CA ALA A 89 5.10 24.38 -21.75
C ALA A 89 3.85 24.94 -22.30
#